data_93e65053acb766e912145ac5f3129197
#
_entry.id   93e65053acb766e912145ac5f3129197
#
_cell.length_a   1.000
_cell.length_b   1.000
_cell.length_c   1.000
_cell.angle_alpha   90.00
_cell.angle_beta   90.00
_cell.angle_gamma   90.00
#
_symmetry.space_group_name_H-M   'P 1'
#
loop_
_entity.id
_entity.type
_entity.pdbx_description
1 polymer ?
#
loop_
_entity_poly.entity_id
_entity_poly.type
_entity_poly.pdbx_seq_one_letter_code
_entity_poly.pdbx_strand_id
1 'polypeptide(L)'
;MKAILNAPFIPIASRVASHRGAQGAIYGDMIKQTGVDIDINWSGKIEDHNEYDEMYVYHGNDWSGSMNVFGGVQGFPYAFNTRNFSQFKGKVYSLAIPFPPYHEMIKERIDKAKEKGTEIQQEWLDVDLDNLKRMYETAEVIKYPKITNKLVIGDSHSICMYRPGWTVNSTPFKTLNGALKNIVSFIEEVGPMKTFTHLETYFGNIDIRHHLCRIEGNHIENTKELARRYVEAIEALPIDNVAIYELLPIEDESRKLPKSGYYKNKPFWGTWEERNKCRLAFRDELERVATRAKIIRWTDYLMNKQGQPDFDHMEKPQSIHLSRGSYPHWTGEEKGNTLEDFFV
;
A
#
# COMPACT_ATOMS: atom_id res chain seq x y z
N MET A 1 6.35 19.97 -18.96
CA MET A 1 7.13 19.47 -17.82
C MET A 1 6.97 17.97 -17.85
N LYS A 2 8.05 17.28 -18.03
CA LYS A 2 8.10 15.81 -18.09
C LYS A 2 8.60 15.26 -16.77
N ALA A 3 7.91 14.29 -16.21
CA ALA A 3 8.26 13.70 -14.92
C ALA A 3 8.51 12.19 -15.03
N ILE A 4 9.29 11.66 -14.10
CA ILE A 4 9.54 10.22 -13.95
C ILE A 4 9.11 9.77 -12.57
N LEU A 5 8.40 8.65 -12.48
CA LEU A 5 8.14 7.94 -11.23
C LEU A 5 9.04 6.72 -11.11
N ASN A 6 9.97 6.74 -10.20
CA ASN A 6 10.71 5.56 -9.80
C ASN A 6 9.90 4.79 -8.75
N ALA A 7 9.40 3.62 -9.14
CA ALA A 7 8.63 2.75 -8.27
C ALA A 7 9.23 1.35 -8.24
N PRO A 8 9.26 0.72 -7.06
CA PRO A 8 9.77 -0.63 -6.94
C PRO A 8 8.80 -1.60 -7.57
N PHE A 9 9.31 -2.42 -8.44
CA PHE A 9 8.66 -3.64 -8.84
C PHE A 9 9.18 -4.79 -7.97
N ILE A 10 8.31 -5.37 -7.18
CA ILE A 10 8.67 -6.53 -6.36
C ILE A 10 7.92 -7.73 -6.92
N PRO A 11 8.59 -8.57 -7.70
CA PRO A 11 7.96 -9.78 -8.18
C PRO A 11 7.66 -10.71 -7.00
N ILE A 12 6.42 -11.18 -6.95
CA ILE A 12 6.04 -12.29 -6.11
C ILE A 12 5.89 -13.49 -7.05
N ALA A 13 6.66 -14.55 -6.81
CA ALA A 13 6.64 -15.75 -7.66
C ALA A 13 6.85 -15.47 -9.16
N SER A 14 7.89 -14.77 -9.51
CA SER A 14 8.49 -14.57 -10.85
C SER A 14 7.67 -13.84 -11.92
N ARG A 15 6.40 -13.58 -11.77
CA ARG A 15 5.57 -12.92 -12.81
C ARG A 15 4.44 -12.02 -12.31
N VAL A 16 4.22 -11.92 -11.02
CA VAL A 16 3.08 -11.17 -10.46
C VAL A 16 3.57 -10.01 -9.62
N ALA A 17 3.07 -8.82 -9.89
CA ALA A 17 3.35 -7.65 -9.06
C ALA A 17 2.76 -7.83 -7.67
N SER A 18 3.53 -7.49 -6.65
CA SER A 18 3.01 -7.36 -5.30
C SER A 18 2.00 -6.20 -5.22
N HIS A 19 1.16 -6.22 -4.18
CA HIS A 19 0.29 -5.06 -3.88
C HIS A 19 1.09 -3.74 -3.77
N ARG A 20 2.37 -3.76 -3.41
CA ARG A 20 3.26 -2.58 -3.40
C ARG A 20 3.60 -2.10 -4.80
N GLY A 21 3.82 -3.01 -5.75
CA GLY A 21 3.94 -2.65 -7.16
C GLY A 21 2.66 -2.01 -7.67
N ALA A 22 1.50 -2.59 -7.36
CA ALA A 22 0.20 -2.00 -7.68
C ALA A 22 0.02 -0.59 -7.08
N GLN A 23 0.48 -0.35 -5.84
CA GLN A 23 0.47 1.00 -5.25
C GLN A 23 1.31 2.00 -6.06
N GLY A 24 2.50 1.59 -6.50
CA GLY A 24 3.34 2.46 -7.35
C GLY A 24 2.64 2.84 -8.65
N ALA A 25 2.02 1.88 -9.34
CA ALA A 25 1.24 2.14 -10.55
C ALA A 25 0.08 3.11 -10.31
N ILE A 26 -0.66 2.88 -9.22
CA ILE A 26 -1.79 3.72 -8.84
C ILE A 26 -1.34 5.14 -8.51
N TYR A 27 -0.25 5.32 -7.79
CA TYR A 27 0.30 6.66 -7.55
C TYR A 27 0.74 7.35 -8.84
N GLY A 28 1.35 6.61 -9.77
CA GLY A 28 1.66 7.12 -11.09
C GLY A 28 0.42 7.59 -11.84
N ASP A 29 -0.65 6.79 -11.84
CA ASP A 29 -1.92 7.17 -12.45
C ASP A 29 -2.56 8.38 -11.75
N MET A 30 -2.53 8.43 -10.43
CA MET A 30 -3.00 9.59 -9.67
C MET A 30 -2.23 10.86 -10.06
N ILE A 31 -0.91 10.79 -10.22
CA ILE A 31 -0.10 11.94 -10.64
C ILE A 31 -0.44 12.34 -12.09
N LYS A 32 -0.60 11.38 -13.02
CA LYS A 32 -1.05 11.67 -14.39
C LYS A 32 -2.36 12.46 -14.42
N GLN A 33 -3.30 12.12 -13.55
CA GLN A 33 -4.59 12.81 -13.46
C GLN A 33 -4.50 14.25 -12.95
N THR A 34 -3.37 14.67 -12.36
CA THR A 34 -3.10 16.09 -12.07
C THR A 34 -2.63 16.89 -13.29
N GLY A 35 -2.49 16.25 -14.45
CA GLY A 35 -1.99 16.87 -15.68
C GLY A 35 -0.47 16.82 -15.82
N VAL A 36 0.23 16.10 -14.96
CA VAL A 36 1.68 15.87 -15.07
C VAL A 36 1.92 14.78 -16.10
N ASP A 37 2.77 15.05 -17.10
CA ASP A 37 3.26 14.05 -18.04
C ASP A 37 4.34 13.20 -17.35
N ILE A 38 3.97 12.00 -16.91
CA ILE A 38 4.81 11.14 -16.08
C ILE A 38 5.01 9.75 -16.69
N ASP A 39 6.27 9.35 -16.82
CA ASP A 39 6.69 8.00 -17.16
C ASP A 39 6.95 7.20 -15.88
N ILE A 40 6.59 5.90 -15.89
CA ILE A 40 6.82 5.04 -14.74
C ILE A 40 8.04 4.16 -15.01
N ASN A 41 9.07 4.34 -14.20
CA ASN A 41 10.29 3.54 -14.26
C ASN A 41 10.21 2.36 -13.30
N TRP A 42 9.99 1.19 -13.84
CA TRP A 42 10.01 -0.07 -13.13
C TRP A 42 11.39 -0.70 -13.22
N SER A 43 12.05 -0.90 -12.09
CA SER A 43 13.32 -1.65 -12.04
C SER A 43 14.48 -1.08 -12.88
N GLY A 44 14.51 0.23 -13.08
CA GLY A 44 15.66 0.90 -13.70
C GLY A 44 15.75 0.76 -15.22
N LYS A 45 14.64 0.52 -15.91
CA LYS A 45 14.61 0.47 -17.39
C LYS A 45 14.90 1.82 -18.04
N ILE A 46 14.51 2.93 -17.39
CA ILE A 46 14.81 4.25 -17.88
C ILE A 46 16.24 4.60 -17.45
N GLU A 47 17.14 4.74 -18.42
CA GLU A 47 18.55 4.94 -18.17
C GLU A 47 18.91 6.42 -17.95
N ASP A 48 18.35 7.34 -18.71
CA ASP A 48 18.62 8.77 -18.56
C ASP A 48 17.51 9.50 -17.82
N HIS A 49 17.75 9.78 -16.53
CA HIS A 49 16.84 10.54 -15.70
C HIS A 49 16.91 12.05 -15.99
N ASN A 50 17.96 12.54 -16.65
CA ASN A 50 18.12 13.97 -16.93
C ASN A 50 17.27 14.45 -18.13
N GLU A 51 16.57 13.55 -18.82
CA GLU A 51 15.52 13.90 -19.78
C GLU A 51 14.23 14.41 -19.10
N TYR A 52 14.17 14.34 -17.76
CA TYR A 52 13.00 14.70 -16.97
C TYR A 52 13.27 15.94 -16.12
N ASP A 53 12.25 16.77 -15.95
CA ASP A 53 12.29 17.98 -15.11
C ASP A 53 12.10 17.64 -13.62
N GLU A 54 11.27 16.64 -13.34
CA GLU A 54 10.89 16.22 -12.00
C GLU A 54 10.99 14.71 -11.81
N MET A 55 11.35 14.29 -10.62
CA MET A 55 11.39 12.88 -10.22
C MET A 55 10.53 12.63 -9.00
N TYR A 56 9.62 11.70 -9.13
CA TYR A 56 8.84 11.14 -8.02
C TYR A 56 9.45 9.81 -7.63
N VAL A 57 9.58 9.57 -6.34
CA VAL A 57 10.16 8.32 -5.83
C VAL A 57 9.20 7.69 -4.84
N TYR A 58 8.74 6.49 -5.14
CA TYR A 58 7.91 5.67 -4.25
C TYR A 58 8.74 4.56 -3.61
N HIS A 59 8.93 4.63 -2.30
CA HIS A 59 9.75 3.69 -1.53
C HIS A 59 8.93 2.58 -0.85
N GLY A 60 7.62 2.57 -1.01
CA GLY A 60 6.72 1.83 -0.15
C GLY A 60 6.28 2.67 1.05
N ASN A 61 5.44 2.08 1.90
CA ASN A 61 4.79 2.83 2.98
C ASN A 61 5.58 2.84 4.29
N ASP A 62 6.68 2.14 4.37
CA ASP A 62 7.57 2.17 5.53
C ASP A 62 9.02 1.88 5.13
N TRP A 63 9.92 2.51 5.85
CA TRP A 63 11.35 2.34 5.69
C TRP A 63 11.82 0.91 5.97
N SER A 64 11.25 0.24 6.96
CA SER A 64 11.64 -1.12 7.31
C SER A 64 11.23 -2.10 6.20
N GLY A 65 10.08 -1.86 5.59
CA GLY A 65 9.64 -2.61 4.42
C GLY A 65 10.44 -2.28 3.18
N SER A 66 10.71 -1.00 2.90
CA SER A 66 11.56 -0.61 1.78
C SER A 66 13.01 -1.00 2.01
N MET A 67 13.54 -0.88 3.20
CA MET A 67 14.88 -1.37 3.57
C MET A 67 15.01 -2.89 3.42
N ASN A 68 13.98 -3.66 3.73
CA ASN A 68 13.99 -5.12 3.52
C ASN A 68 13.74 -5.51 2.06
N VAL A 69 13.08 -4.67 1.32
CA VAL A 69 12.67 -4.91 -0.07
C VAL A 69 13.66 -4.29 -1.05
N PHE A 70 14.20 -3.12 -0.73
CA PHE A 70 15.24 -2.43 -1.50
C PHE A 70 16.62 -2.54 -0.85
N GLY A 71 16.66 -2.65 0.43
CA GLY A 71 17.84 -2.56 1.25
C GLY A 71 18.34 -3.86 1.80
N GLY A 72 17.69 -4.96 1.51
CA GLY A 72 18.51 -6.15 1.38
C GLY A 72 19.57 -5.77 0.36
N VAL A 73 20.83 -5.98 0.68
CA VAL A 73 22.03 -5.61 -0.12
C VAL A 73 21.88 -5.83 -1.62
N GLN A 74 20.91 -6.61 -2.03
CA GLN A 74 20.61 -7.00 -3.40
C GLN A 74 19.47 -6.23 -4.08
N GLY A 75 18.61 -5.53 -3.33
CA GLY A 75 17.41 -4.94 -3.94
C GLY A 75 17.60 -3.52 -4.48
N PHE A 76 18.42 -2.71 -3.84
CA PHE A 76 18.57 -1.30 -4.20
C PHE A 76 19.17 -1.07 -5.60
N PRO A 77 20.25 -1.75 -6.02
CA PRO A 77 20.79 -1.61 -7.36
C PRO A 77 19.85 -2.11 -8.47
N TYR A 78 19.04 -3.11 -8.16
CA TYR A 78 18.08 -3.67 -9.13
C TYR A 78 16.82 -2.81 -9.30
N ALA A 79 16.40 -2.08 -8.24
CA ALA A 79 15.17 -1.31 -8.29
C ALA A 79 15.30 0.00 -9.07
N PHE A 80 16.50 0.63 -9.09
CA PHE A 80 16.61 1.99 -9.59
C PHE A 80 17.83 2.25 -10.45
N ASN A 81 18.57 1.40 -10.99
CA ASN A 81 19.85 1.79 -11.55
C ASN A 81 20.49 2.97 -10.78
N THR A 82 21.08 2.66 -9.63
CA THR A 82 21.46 3.66 -8.59
C THR A 82 22.38 4.75 -9.12
N ARG A 83 23.23 4.44 -10.12
CA ARG A 83 24.08 5.42 -10.79
C ARG A 83 23.24 6.49 -11.46
N ASN A 84 22.34 6.10 -12.35
CA ASN A 84 21.54 7.04 -13.14
C ASN A 84 20.59 7.86 -12.25
N PHE A 85 19.98 7.19 -11.28
CA PHE A 85 19.17 7.84 -10.25
C PHE A 85 19.96 8.90 -9.48
N SER A 86 21.20 8.59 -9.06
CA SER A 86 22.04 9.52 -8.30
C SER A 86 22.49 10.75 -9.09
N GLN A 87 22.46 10.69 -10.41
CA GLN A 87 22.87 11.79 -11.29
C GLN A 87 21.75 12.79 -11.62
N PHE A 88 20.53 12.52 -11.24
CA PHE A 88 19.40 13.41 -11.50
C PHE A 88 19.55 14.75 -10.80
N LYS A 89 19.42 15.86 -11.55
CA LYS A 89 19.63 17.24 -11.04
C LYS A 89 18.34 18.01 -10.81
N GLY A 90 17.22 17.52 -11.33
CA GLY A 90 15.92 18.17 -11.21
C GLY A 90 15.32 18.12 -9.79
N LYS A 91 14.05 18.49 -9.71
CA LYS A 91 13.28 18.50 -8.46
C LYS A 91 12.86 17.08 -8.10
N VAL A 92 12.96 16.73 -6.80
CA VAL A 92 12.62 15.39 -6.29
C VAL A 92 11.45 15.47 -5.33
N TYR A 93 10.49 14.56 -5.53
CA TYR A 93 9.37 14.31 -4.63
C TYR A 93 9.46 12.90 -4.06
N SER A 94 9.33 12.79 -2.75
CA SER A 94 9.27 11.50 -2.06
C SER A 94 7.82 11.16 -1.72
N LEU A 95 7.32 10.05 -2.24
CA LEU A 95 5.94 9.64 -2.04
C LEU A 95 5.78 8.79 -0.78
N ALA A 96 4.75 9.06 -0.01
CA ALA A 96 4.31 8.38 1.20
C ALA A 96 5.22 8.59 2.42
N ILE A 97 6.53 8.58 2.28
CA ILE A 97 7.51 8.71 3.35
C ILE A 97 8.62 9.69 2.97
N PRO A 98 9.37 10.25 3.94
CA PRO A 98 10.55 11.07 3.66
C PRO A 98 11.58 10.31 2.81
N PHE A 99 12.30 11.05 1.98
CA PHE A 99 13.37 10.49 1.16
C PHE A 99 14.44 9.84 2.05
N PRO A 100 14.85 8.59 1.79
CA PRO A 100 15.82 7.89 2.62
C PRO A 100 17.24 8.45 2.50
N PRO A 101 18.09 8.33 3.55
CA PRO A 101 19.49 8.75 3.50
C PRO A 101 20.36 7.76 2.71
N TYR A 102 20.05 7.57 1.44
CA TYR A 102 20.76 6.62 0.57
C TYR A 102 22.27 6.86 0.50
N HIS A 103 22.69 8.12 0.54
CA HIS A 103 24.11 8.50 0.56
C HIS A 103 24.86 7.91 1.76
N GLU A 104 24.26 7.93 2.95
CA GLU A 104 24.86 7.32 4.16
C GLU A 104 24.87 5.79 4.05
N MET A 105 23.77 5.22 3.61
CA MET A 105 23.62 3.77 3.49
C MET A 105 24.61 3.15 2.49
N ILE A 106 24.82 3.81 1.36
CA ILE A 106 25.77 3.36 0.33
C ILE A 106 27.19 3.52 0.85
N LYS A 107 27.51 4.67 1.44
CA LYS A 107 28.83 4.91 2.05
C LYS A 107 29.16 3.86 3.11
N GLU A 108 28.26 3.59 4.04
CA GLU A 108 28.46 2.57 5.07
C GLU A 108 28.76 1.18 4.48
N ARG A 109 28.10 0.84 3.38
CA ARG A 109 28.34 -0.44 2.70
C ARG A 109 29.68 -0.52 2.00
N ILE A 110 30.06 0.57 1.32
CA ILE A 110 31.38 0.67 0.69
C ILE A 110 32.47 0.54 1.76
N ASP A 111 32.32 1.23 2.89
CA ASP A 111 33.28 1.20 3.97
C ASP A 111 33.39 -0.20 4.60
N LYS A 112 32.25 -0.85 4.87
CA LYS A 112 32.21 -2.25 5.37
C LYS A 112 32.81 -3.26 4.39
N ALA A 113 32.62 -3.05 3.08
CA ALA A 113 33.24 -3.91 2.07
C ALA A 113 34.76 -3.75 2.06
N LYS A 114 35.25 -2.51 2.15
CA LYS A 114 36.69 -2.21 2.26
C LYS A 114 37.32 -2.84 3.51
N GLU A 115 36.66 -2.69 4.68
CA GLU A 115 37.11 -3.28 5.95
C GLU A 115 37.23 -4.82 5.85
N LYS A 116 36.31 -5.46 5.14
CA LYS A 116 36.27 -6.92 4.97
C LYS A 116 37.13 -7.43 3.80
N GLY A 117 37.75 -6.54 3.03
CA GLY A 117 38.47 -6.91 1.83
C GLY A 117 37.60 -7.57 0.76
N THR A 118 36.29 -7.29 0.76
CA THR A 118 35.35 -7.81 -0.24
C THR A 118 35.31 -6.89 -1.46
N GLU A 119 35.13 -7.50 -2.65
CA GLU A 119 35.00 -6.76 -3.89
C GLU A 119 33.78 -5.83 -3.85
N ILE A 120 33.95 -4.58 -4.28
CA ILE A 120 32.90 -3.57 -4.37
C ILE A 120 32.46 -3.52 -5.84
N GLN A 121 31.17 -3.67 -6.08
CA GLN A 121 30.60 -3.54 -7.41
C GLN A 121 30.84 -2.12 -7.94
N GLN A 122 31.25 -1.99 -9.20
CA GLN A 122 31.59 -0.70 -9.81
C GLN A 122 30.41 0.27 -9.79
N GLU A 123 29.17 -0.22 -9.94
CA GLU A 123 27.96 0.61 -9.90
C GLU A 123 27.81 1.38 -8.58
N TRP A 124 28.38 0.88 -7.50
CA TRP A 124 28.34 1.55 -6.19
C TRP A 124 29.40 2.66 -6.10
N LEU A 125 30.52 2.47 -6.77
CA LEU A 125 31.60 3.47 -6.83
C LEU A 125 31.23 4.64 -7.75
N ASP A 126 30.36 4.38 -8.73
CA ASP A 126 29.90 5.38 -9.70
C ASP A 126 28.72 6.24 -9.20
N VAL A 127 28.24 5.98 -7.98
CA VAL A 127 27.12 6.72 -7.39
C VAL A 127 27.56 8.13 -6.97
N ASP A 128 26.80 9.15 -7.39
CA ASP A 128 26.98 10.53 -6.94
C ASP A 128 26.39 10.69 -5.52
N LEU A 129 27.21 10.42 -4.50
CA LEU A 129 26.80 10.51 -3.09
C LEU A 129 26.44 11.93 -2.66
N ASP A 130 27.10 12.93 -3.20
CA ASP A 130 26.84 14.35 -2.86
C ASP A 130 25.48 14.77 -3.41
N ASN A 131 25.14 14.33 -4.61
CA ASN A 131 23.82 14.60 -5.17
C ASN A 131 22.71 13.80 -4.47
N LEU A 132 22.96 12.56 -4.05
CA LEU A 132 22.01 11.82 -3.21
C LEU A 132 21.78 12.52 -1.86
N LYS A 133 22.82 13.12 -1.28
CA LYS A 133 22.68 13.94 -0.07
C LYS A 133 21.83 15.19 -0.35
N ARG A 134 22.07 15.89 -1.47
CA ARG A 134 21.23 17.01 -1.90
C ARG A 134 19.75 16.58 -2.03
N MET A 135 19.48 15.45 -2.68
CA MET A 135 18.11 14.92 -2.80
C MET A 135 17.49 14.66 -1.43
N TYR A 136 18.24 14.04 -0.51
CA TYR A 136 17.77 13.80 0.86
C TYR A 136 17.39 15.10 1.58
N GLU A 137 18.20 16.16 1.41
CA GLU A 137 18.00 17.45 2.07
C GLU A 137 16.89 18.29 1.42
N THR A 138 16.62 18.11 0.12
CA THR A 138 15.73 18.98 -0.65
C THR A 138 14.46 18.34 -1.17
N ALA A 139 14.31 17.00 -1.08
CA ALA A 139 13.13 16.32 -1.56
C ALA A 139 11.87 16.76 -0.81
N GLU A 140 10.85 17.14 -1.57
CA GLU A 140 9.54 17.43 -1.00
C GLU A 140 8.78 16.12 -0.73
N VAL A 141 8.18 16.00 0.47
CA VAL A 141 7.38 14.83 0.82
C VAL A 141 5.94 15.06 0.39
N ILE A 142 5.46 14.21 -0.50
CA ILE A 142 4.04 14.11 -0.84
C ILE A 142 3.52 12.80 -0.24
N LYS A 143 2.83 12.88 0.89
CA LYS A 143 2.31 11.68 1.54
C LYS A 143 1.38 10.92 0.62
N TYR A 144 0.42 11.63 0.02
CA TYR A 144 -0.54 11.07 -0.94
C TYR A 144 -0.84 12.09 -2.02
N PRO A 145 -0.69 11.76 -3.31
CA PRO A 145 -1.11 12.65 -4.38
C PRO A 145 -2.61 12.91 -4.28
N LYS A 146 -2.99 14.16 -4.00
CA LYS A 146 -4.40 14.56 -3.97
C LYS A 146 -4.83 14.98 -5.37
N ILE A 147 -5.70 14.19 -5.99
CA ILE A 147 -6.16 14.44 -7.36
C ILE A 147 -7.59 15.00 -7.42
N THR A 148 -8.43 14.69 -6.43
CA THR A 148 -9.84 15.08 -6.43
C THR A 148 -10.35 15.32 -5.01
N ASN A 149 -11.63 15.68 -4.93
CA ASN A 149 -12.38 15.78 -3.67
C ASN A 149 -13.03 14.43 -3.23
N LYS A 150 -12.63 13.31 -3.86
CA LYS A 150 -13.09 11.97 -3.53
C LYS A 150 -11.93 11.16 -2.98
N LEU A 151 -12.13 10.57 -1.80
CA LEU A 151 -11.08 9.93 -1.03
C LEU A 151 -11.46 8.50 -0.61
N VAL A 152 -10.53 7.59 -0.80
CA VAL A 152 -10.55 6.27 -0.15
C VAL A 152 -9.46 6.24 0.91
N ILE A 153 -9.79 5.83 2.12
CA ILE A 153 -8.81 5.57 3.18
C ILE A 153 -8.98 4.15 3.74
N GLY A 154 -7.88 3.55 4.14
CA GLY A 154 -7.97 2.22 4.72
C GLY A 154 -6.63 1.60 5.09
N ASP A 155 -6.67 0.32 5.47
CA ASP A 155 -5.46 -0.48 5.64
C ASP A 155 -4.83 -0.84 4.28
N SER A 156 -3.86 -1.75 4.26
CA SER A 156 -3.16 -2.14 3.02
C SER A 156 -4.08 -2.69 1.91
N HIS A 157 -5.30 -3.10 2.24
CA HIS A 157 -6.27 -3.61 1.25
C HIS A 157 -7.01 -2.47 0.54
N SER A 158 -7.08 -1.27 1.12
CA SER A 158 -7.81 -0.15 0.52
C SER A 158 -7.31 0.25 -0.87
N ILE A 159 -6.08 -0.13 -1.21
CA ILE A 159 -5.52 0.12 -2.55
C ILE A 159 -6.35 -0.53 -3.65
N CYS A 160 -7.01 -1.66 -3.38
CA CYS A 160 -7.85 -2.33 -4.36
C CYS A 160 -9.16 -1.59 -4.66
N MET A 161 -9.51 -0.56 -3.88
CA MET A 161 -10.68 0.29 -4.10
C MET A 161 -10.37 1.47 -5.05
N TYR A 162 -9.13 1.56 -5.53
CA TYR A 162 -8.75 2.62 -6.47
C TYR A 162 -9.56 2.56 -7.76
N ARG A 163 -9.91 3.73 -8.23
CA ARG A 163 -10.48 3.99 -9.57
C ARG A 163 -10.12 5.40 -10.02
N PRO A 164 -10.09 5.66 -11.36
CA PRO A 164 -9.83 6.99 -11.86
C PRO A 164 -10.75 8.05 -11.23
N GLY A 165 -10.21 9.21 -10.93
CA GLY A 165 -10.93 10.29 -10.26
C GLY A 165 -11.07 10.16 -8.74
N TRP A 166 -10.34 9.21 -8.10
CA TRP A 166 -10.30 9.05 -6.65
C TRP A 166 -8.86 9.10 -6.13
N THR A 167 -8.68 9.76 -4.99
CA THR A 167 -7.44 9.70 -4.24
C THR A 167 -7.50 8.52 -3.28
N VAL A 168 -6.43 7.74 -3.18
CA VAL A 168 -6.34 6.61 -2.24
C VAL A 168 -5.23 6.85 -1.23
N ASN A 169 -5.57 6.77 0.05
CA ASN A 169 -4.63 6.67 1.16
C ASN A 169 -4.69 5.26 1.76
N SER A 170 -3.74 4.43 1.39
CA SER A 170 -3.61 3.07 1.92
C SER A 170 -2.57 3.04 3.03
N THR A 171 -3.02 2.94 4.29
CA THR A 171 -2.16 2.95 5.47
C THR A 171 -1.87 1.52 5.94
N PRO A 172 -0.65 0.98 5.76
CA PRO A 172 -0.34 -0.39 6.14
C PRO A 172 -0.37 -0.60 7.66
N PHE A 173 -0.64 -1.83 8.08
CA PHE A 173 -0.57 -2.30 9.47
C PHE A 173 -1.50 -1.58 10.46
N LYS A 174 -2.56 -0.94 10.01
CA LYS A 174 -3.53 -0.30 10.90
C LYS A 174 -4.69 -1.24 11.21
N THR A 175 -4.91 -1.49 12.51
CA THR A 175 -6.17 -2.06 12.98
C THR A 175 -7.27 -1.02 12.91
N LEU A 176 -8.52 -1.45 12.76
CA LEU A 176 -9.66 -0.55 12.83
C LEU A 176 -9.70 0.17 14.20
N ASN A 177 -9.52 -0.58 15.28
CA ASN A 177 -9.49 0.02 16.63
C ASN A 177 -8.39 1.09 16.78
N GLY A 178 -7.25 0.92 16.13
CA GLY A 178 -6.20 1.95 16.07
C GLY A 178 -6.54 3.10 15.13
N ALA A 179 -7.16 2.81 13.98
CA ALA A 179 -7.55 3.81 12.99
C ALA A 179 -8.62 4.77 13.54
N LEU A 180 -9.59 4.28 14.30
CA LEU A 180 -10.65 5.10 14.90
C LEU A 180 -10.14 6.25 15.79
N LYS A 181 -8.95 6.06 16.39
CA LYS A 181 -8.31 7.13 17.20
C LYS A 181 -7.69 8.24 16.34
N ASN A 182 -7.49 8.00 15.05
CA ASN A 182 -6.71 8.86 14.16
C ASN A 182 -7.41 9.10 12.80
N ILE A 183 -8.69 8.78 12.68
CA ILE A 183 -9.41 8.81 11.40
C ILE A 183 -9.36 10.19 10.73
N VAL A 184 -9.53 11.24 11.52
CA VAL A 184 -9.43 12.64 11.07
C VAL A 184 -8.03 12.93 10.54
N SER A 185 -6.99 12.53 11.29
CA SER A 185 -5.60 12.74 10.88
C SER A 185 -5.28 12.05 9.55
N PHE A 186 -5.79 10.83 9.31
CA PHE A 186 -5.57 10.12 8.03
C PHE A 186 -6.22 10.83 6.84
N ILE A 187 -7.36 11.48 7.06
CA ILE A 187 -8.00 12.29 6.03
C ILE A 187 -7.19 13.56 5.78
N GLU A 188 -6.80 14.25 6.85
CA GLU A 188 -6.07 15.51 6.78
C GLU A 188 -4.63 15.37 6.26
N GLU A 189 -4.04 14.19 6.35
CA GLU A 189 -2.77 13.87 5.68
C GLU A 189 -2.86 13.99 4.16
N VAL A 190 -4.04 13.78 3.58
CA VAL A 190 -4.29 13.94 2.14
C VAL A 190 -4.66 15.38 1.80
N GLY A 191 -5.41 16.04 2.67
CA GLY A 191 -5.81 17.43 2.51
C GLY A 191 -6.89 17.84 3.51
N PRO A 192 -7.22 19.14 3.60
CA PRO A 192 -8.22 19.64 4.52
C PRO A 192 -9.56 18.89 4.35
N MET A 193 -10.10 18.37 5.44
CA MET A 193 -11.33 17.55 5.44
C MET A 193 -12.50 18.20 4.69
N LYS A 194 -12.69 19.50 4.89
CA LYS A 194 -13.75 20.29 4.21
C LYS A 194 -13.68 20.30 2.69
N THR A 195 -12.57 19.85 2.10
CA THR A 195 -12.41 19.79 0.65
C THR A 195 -12.91 18.48 0.05
N PHE A 196 -13.20 17.49 0.88
CA PHE A 196 -13.72 16.21 0.41
C PHE A 196 -15.26 16.19 0.42
N THR A 197 -15.82 15.71 -0.69
CA THR A 197 -17.27 15.51 -0.84
C THR A 197 -17.67 14.04 -0.71
N HIS A 198 -16.70 13.14 -0.90
CA HIS A 198 -16.90 11.69 -0.81
C HIS A 198 -15.76 11.06 -0.01
N LEU A 199 -16.12 10.17 0.88
CA LEU A 199 -15.18 9.34 1.64
C LEU A 199 -15.63 7.89 1.60
N GLU A 200 -14.75 7.01 1.18
CA GLU A 200 -14.92 5.56 1.31
C GLU A 200 -13.85 4.99 2.22
N THR A 201 -14.21 4.04 3.05
CA THR A 201 -13.30 3.52 4.06
C THR A 201 -13.23 2.00 4.06
N TYR A 202 -12.04 1.46 4.31
CA TYR A 202 -11.79 0.04 4.37
C TYR A 202 -10.82 -0.31 5.51
N PHE A 203 -11.36 -0.73 6.66
CA PHE A 203 -10.59 -1.15 7.83
C PHE A 203 -11.27 -2.33 8.52
N GLY A 204 -10.49 -3.16 9.21
CA GLY A 204 -10.99 -4.21 10.09
C GLY A 204 -10.46 -5.62 9.81
N ASN A 205 -9.84 -5.87 8.65
CA ASN A 205 -9.29 -7.18 8.35
C ASN A 205 -8.26 -7.65 9.38
N ILE A 206 -7.40 -6.76 9.83
CA ILE A 206 -6.38 -7.10 10.85
C ILE A 206 -7.04 -7.43 12.18
N ASP A 207 -8.09 -6.69 12.55
CA ASP A 207 -8.83 -6.92 13.79
C ASP A 207 -9.48 -8.31 13.80
N ILE A 208 -10.20 -8.66 12.73
CA ILE A 208 -10.83 -9.98 12.58
C ILE A 208 -9.78 -11.11 12.61
N ARG A 209 -8.71 -10.96 11.85
CA ARG A 209 -7.72 -12.02 11.63
C ARG A 209 -6.83 -12.29 12.84
N HIS A 210 -6.49 -11.26 13.61
CA HIS A 210 -5.44 -11.35 14.62
C HIS A 210 -5.84 -10.92 16.03
N HIS A 211 -6.97 -10.26 16.22
CA HIS A 211 -7.28 -9.64 17.50
C HIS A 211 -8.60 -10.06 18.12
N LEU A 212 -9.71 -10.05 17.41
CA LEU A 212 -11.03 -10.21 18.01
C LEU A 212 -11.23 -11.52 18.75
N CYS A 213 -10.78 -12.64 18.17
CA CYS A 213 -10.84 -13.94 18.85
C CYS A 213 -9.85 -14.10 20.00
N ARG A 214 -8.97 -13.13 20.24
CA ARG A 214 -8.02 -13.08 21.35
C ARG A 214 -8.53 -12.29 22.55
N ILE A 215 -9.45 -11.37 22.33
CA ILE A 215 -9.99 -10.51 23.37
C ILE A 215 -10.94 -11.34 24.24
N GLU A 216 -10.81 -11.23 25.56
CA GLU A 216 -11.71 -11.91 26.48
C GLU A 216 -13.17 -11.50 26.29
N GLY A 217 -14.10 -12.43 26.59
CA GLY A 217 -15.51 -12.21 26.48
C GLY A 217 -16.13 -12.81 25.21
N ASN A 218 -17.27 -12.29 24.81
CA ASN A 218 -17.99 -12.73 23.62
C ASN A 218 -17.43 -12.07 22.36
N HIS A 219 -16.71 -12.84 21.54
CA HIS A 219 -16.07 -12.36 20.33
C HIS A 219 -17.05 -11.69 19.35
N ILE A 220 -18.28 -12.21 19.25
CA ILE A 220 -19.32 -11.66 18.37
C ILE A 220 -19.77 -10.28 18.88
N GLU A 221 -20.02 -10.15 20.19
CA GLU A 221 -20.40 -8.83 20.74
C GLU A 221 -19.27 -7.81 20.68
N ASN A 222 -18.03 -8.23 20.95
CA ASN A 222 -16.85 -7.37 20.75
C ASN A 222 -16.73 -6.91 19.29
N THR A 223 -17.05 -7.79 18.35
CA THR A 223 -17.04 -7.49 16.92
C THR A 223 -18.12 -6.48 16.54
N LYS A 224 -19.34 -6.70 17.02
CA LYS A 224 -20.46 -5.76 16.79
C LYS A 224 -20.19 -4.39 17.40
N GLU A 225 -19.61 -4.36 18.60
CA GLU A 225 -19.23 -3.09 19.22
C GLU A 225 -18.19 -2.33 18.40
N LEU A 226 -17.19 -3.02 17.86
CA LEU A 226 -16.22 -2.41 16.95
C LEU A 226 -16.88 -1.85 15.68
N ALA A 227 -17.86 -2.58 15.11
CA ALA A 227 -18.63 -2.13 13.95
C ALA A 227 -19.46 -0.88 14.25
N ARG A 228 -20.13 -0.81 15.41
CA ARG A 228 -20.90 0.37 15.86
C ARG A 228 -20.01 1.61 15.94
N ARG A 229 -18.89 1.49 16.64
CA ARG A 229 -17.90 2.56 16.76
C ARG A 229 -17.35 3.02 15.42
N TYR A 230 -17.22 2.09 14.48
CA TYR A 230 -16.77 2.43 13.13
C TYR A 230 -17.80 3.28 12.40
N VAL A 231 -19.06 2.85 12.37
CA VAL A 231 -20.13 3.62 11.74
C VAL A 231 -20.27 4.98 12.39
N GLU A 232 -20.32 5.04 13.73
CA GLU A 232 -20.43 6.29 14.49
C GLU A 232 -19.29 7.27 14.11
N ALA A 233 -18.05 6.79 14.08
CA ALA A 233 -16.90 7.63 13.73
C ALA A 233 -16.96 8.16 12.29
N ILE A 234 -17.42 7.35 11.32
CA ILE A 234 -17.52 7.77 9.93
C ILE A 234 -18.71 8.70 9.71
N GLU A 235 -19.84 8.42 10.34
CA GLU A 235 -21.04 9.26 10.23
C GLU A 235 -20.92 10.61 10.94
N ALA A 236 -20.04 10.72 11.94
CA ALA A 236 -19.72 11.98 12.59
C ALA A 236 -18.87 12.94 11.76
N LEU A 237 -18.24 12.47 10.67
CA LEU A 237 -17.41 13.32 9.82
C LEU A 237 -18.26 14.30 8.99
N PRO A 238 -17.82 15.56 8.80
CA PRO A 238 -18.51 16.56 8.01
C PRO A 238 -18.29 16.37 6.51
N ILE A 239 -18.54 15.15 6.01
CA ILE A 239 -18.40 14.79 4.59
C ILE A 239 -19.74 14.24 4.13
N ASP A 240 -20.32 14.79 3.08
CA ASP A 240 -21.70 14.50 2.66
C ASP A 240 -21.92 13.02 2.27
N ASN A 241 -21.01 12.46 1.49
CA ASN A 241 -21.14 11.10 0.98
C ASN A 241 -20.10 10.20 1.63
N VAL A 242 -20.53 9.32 2.52
CA VAL A 242 -19.64 8.37 3.20
C VAL A 242 -20.05 6.92 2.92
N ALA A 243 -19.05 6.05 2.77
CA ALA A 243 -19.28 4.64 2.59
C ALA A 243 -18.24 3.79 3.32
N ILE A 244 -18.64 2.58 3.69
CA ILE A 244 -17.78 1.57 4.32
C ILE A 244 -17.84 0.31 3.47
N TYR A 245 -16.68 -0.22 3.10
CA TYR A 245 -16.59 -1.46 2.36
C TYR A 245 -16.67 -2.67 3.27
N GLU A 246 -17.39 -3.69 2.82
CA GLU A 246 -17.33 -5.03 3.39
C GLU A 246 -15.91 -5.58 3.36
N LEU A 247 -15.54 -6.33 4.39
CA LEU A 247 -14.21 -6.95 4.50
C LEU A 247 -14.06 -8.15 3.56
N LEU A 248 -12.86 -8.31 3.01
CA LEU A 248 -12.47 -9.48 2.24
C LEU A 248 -12.73 -10.78 3.01
N PRO A 249 -13.01 -11.89 2.31
CA PRO A 249 -12.95 -13.21 2.90
C PRO A 249 -11.60 -13.44 3.57
N ILE A 250 -11.62 -14.11 4.70
CA ILE A 250 -10.41 -14.36 5.49
C ILE A 250 -9.84 -15.74 5.20
N GLU A 251 -8.54 -15.83 5.20
CA GLU A 251 -7.79 -17.06 5.02
C GLU A 251 -7.96 -18.03 6.19
N ASP A 252 -7.82 -19.32 5.91
CA ASP A 252 -7.78 -20.38 6.91
C ASP A 252 -6.39 -20.59 7.52
N GLU A 253 -6.25 -21.59 8.37
CA GLU A 253 -5.02 -21.93 9.08
C GLU A 253 -3.91 -22.50 8.18
N SER A 254 -4.23 -22.86 6.92
CA SER A 254 -3.22 -23.35 5.96
C SER A 254 -2.26 -22.25 5.51
N ARG A 255 -2.63 -20.98 5.70
CA ARG A 255 -1.77 -19.86 5.39
C ARG A 255 -0.48 -19.89 6.21
N LYS A 256 0.66 -19.76 5.51
CA LYS A 256 1.96 -19.64 6.18
C LYS A 256 2.03 -18.39 7.02
N LEU A 257 2.54 -18.52 8.25
CA LEU A 257 2.78 -17.40 9.14
C LEU A 257 3.76 -16.39 8.52
N PRO A 258 3.58 -15.10 8.78
CA PRO A 258 4.52 -14.08 8.33
C PRO A 258 5.93 -14.35 8.83
N LYS A 259 6.93 -14.25 7.95
CA LYS A 259 8.35 -14.42 8.29
C LYS A 259 9.00 -13.13 8.79
N SER A 260 8.30 -12.00 8.69
CA SER A 260 8.79 -10.67 9.07
C SER A 260 7.65 -9.79 9.58
N GLY A 261 8.00 -8.66 10.19
CA GLY A 261 7.04 -7.69 10.72
C GLY A 261 6.46 -8.07 12.08
N TYR A 262 5.49 -7.28 12.54
CA TYR A 262 4.88 -7.42 13.88
C TYR A 262 4.25 -8.81 14.12
N TYR A 263 3.65 -9.41 13.09
CA TYR A 263 2.99 -10.72 13.18
C TYR A 263 3.93 -11.89 12.85
N LYS A 264 5.24 -11.69 12.86
CA LYS A 264 6.21 -12.75 12.60
C LYS A 264 5.97 -13.95 13.52
N ASN A 265 5.77 -15.12 12.91
CA ASN A 265 5.52 -16.40 13.58
C ASN A 265 4.35 -16.38 14.60
N LYS A 266 3.49 -15.38 14.58
CA LYS A 266 2.31 -15.35 15.44
C LYS A 266 1.17 -16.13 14.79
N PRO A 267 0.60 -17.13 15.50
CA PRO A 267 -0.53 -17.90 14.99
C PRO A 267 -1.78 -17.00 14.87
N PHE A 268 -2.73 -17.44 14.07
CA PHE A 268 -4.08 -16.90 14.15
C PHE A 268 -4.70 -17.27 15.51
N TRP A 269 -5.55 -16.38 16.02
CA TRP A 269 -6.36 -16.63 17.20
C TRP A 269 -7.76 -17.03 16.76
N GLY A 270 -8.24 -18.16 17.26
CA GLY A 270 -9.50 -18.76 16.82
C GLY A 270 -9.36 -19.54 15.51
N THR A 271 -10.31 -20.44 15.28
CA THR A 271 -10.43 -21.18 14.03
C THR A 271 -10.90 -20.25 12.90
N TRP A 272 -10.80 -20.73 11.66
CA TRP A 272 -11.35 -20.00 10.53
C TRP A 272 -12.86 -19.74 10.72
N GLU A 273 -13.60 -20.72 11.20
CA GLU A 273 -15.04 -20.60 11.45
C GLU A 273 -15.37 -19.52 12.47
N GLU A 274 -14.61 -19.43 13.56
CA GLU A 274 -14.79 -18.38 14.58
C GLU A 274 -14.50 -16.99 14.01
N ARG A 275 -13.39 -16.86 13.30
CA ARG A 275 -13.02 -15.60 12.66
C ARG A 275 -13.98 -15.19 11.56
N ASN A 276 -14.47 -16.16 10.76
CA ASN A 276 -15.46 -15.89 9.72
C ASN A 276 -16.82 -15.51 10.32
N LYS A 277 -17.24 -16.12 11.43
CA LYS A 277 -18.43 -15.67 12.17
C LYS A 277 -18.27 -14.21 12.63
N CYS A 278 -17.10 -13.82 13.11
CA CYS A 278 -16.81 -12.42 13.44
C CYS A 278 -16.91 -11.54 12.18
N ARG A 279 -16.33 -11.94 11.04
CA ARG A 279 -16.44 -11.18 9.78
C ARG A 279 -17.88 -10.94 9.36
N LEU A 280 -18.70 -11.99 9.39
CA LEU A 280 -20.13 -11.90 9.05
C LEU A 280 -20.89 -11.02 10.05
N ALA A 281 -20.66 -11.21 11.36
CA ALA A 281 -21.27 -10.37 12.39
C ALA A 281 -20.86 -8.89 12.27
N PHE A 282 -19.62 -8.62 11.87
CA PHE A 282 -19.16 -7.26 11.58
C PHE A 282 -19.95 -6.63 10.44
N ARG A 283 -20.07 -7.33 9.30
CA ARG A 283 -20.85 -6.89 8.15
C ARG A 283 -22.31 -6.62 8.51
N ASP A 284 -22.95 -7.61 9.13
CA ASP A 284 -24.38 -7.53 9.46
C ASP A 284 -24.66 -6.39 10.45
N GLU A 285 -23.73 -6.12 11.37
CA GLU A 285 -23.85 -5.01 12.30
C GLU A 285 -23.62 -3.67 11.62
N LEU A 286 -22.64 -3.55 10.71
CA LEU A 286 -22.49 -2.33 9.90
C LEU A 286 -23.78 -1.97 9.19
N GLU A 287 -24.43 -2.93 8.53
CA GLU A 287 -25.70 -2.72 7.82
C GLU A 287 -26.84 -2.37 8.76
N ARG A 288 -26.86 -2.97 9.94
CA ARG A 288 -27.91 -2.74 10.93
C ARG A 288 -27.88 -1.32 11.52
N VAL A 289 -26.67 -0.76 11.74
CA VAL A 289 -26.52 0.51 12.46
C VAL A 289 -26.26 1.70 11.56
N ALA A 290 -25.81 1.49 10.33
CA ALA A 290 -25.57 2.59 9.40
C ALA A 290 -26.87 3.31 9.05
N THR A 291 -26.87 4.63 9.22
CA THR A 291 -28.00 5.51 8.91
C THR A 291 -27.71 6.43 7.75
N ARG A 292 -26.47 6.87 7.63
CA ARG A 292 -25.98 7.77 6.59
C ARG A 292 -24.91 7.12 5.72
N ALA A 293 -24.07 6.28 6.30
CA ALA A 293 -23.02 5.60 5.58
C ALA A 293 -23.56 4.48 4.69
N LYS A 294 -23.19 4.48 3.42
CA LYS A 294 -23.51 3.38 2.53
C LYS A 294 -22.58 2.20 2.84
N ILE A 295 -23.15 1.02 3.11
CA ILE A 295 -22.37 -0.22 3.23
C ILE A 295 -22.26 -0.86 1.84
N ILE A 296 -21.02 -1.07 1.38
CA ILE A 296 -20.75 -1.58 0.03
C ILE A 296 -20.37 -3.06 0.14
N ARG A 297 -21.26 -3.94 -0.31
CA ARG A 297 -20.99 -5.38 -0.51
C ARG A 297 -20.31 -5.59 -1.86
N TRP A 298 -19.27 -6.40 -1.89
CA TRP A 298 -18.49 -6.58 -3.11
C TRP A 298 -17.68 -7.88 -3.15
N THR A 299 -17.71 -8.69 -2.09
CA THR A 299 -16.76 -9.80 -1.91
C THR A 299 -17.25 -11.15 -2.40
N ASP A 300 -18.51 -11.27 -2.86
CA ASP A 300 -19.11 -12.56 -3.21
C ASP A 300 -18.35 -13.29 -4.32
N TYR A 301 -17.86 -12.59 -5.33
CA TYR A 301 -17.09 -13.20 -6.43
C TYR A 301 -15.66 -13.60 -6.04
N LEU A 302 -15.19 -13.20 -4.86
CA LEU A 302 -13.85 -13.48 -4.35
C LEU A 302 -13.80 -14.74 -3.48
N MET A 303 -14.93 -15.40 -3.31
CA MET A 303 -15.06 -16.56 -2.44
C MET A 303 -15.18 -17.85 -3.23
N ASN A 304 -14.48 -18.88 -2.75
CA ASN A 304 -14.73 -20.25 -3.19
C ASN A 304 -16.05 -20.76 -2.60
N LYS A 305 -16.44 -21.99 -2.97
CA LYS A 305 -17.69 -22.62 -2.50
C LYS A 305 -17.78 -22.83 -0.98
N GLN A 306 -16.65 -22.76 -0.29
CA GLN A 306 -16.55 -22.87 1.17
C GLN A 306 -16.63 -21.50 1.87
N GLY A 307 -16.70 -20.39 1.13
CA GLY A 307 -16.70 -19.03 1.67
C GLY A 307 -15.31 -18.52 2.08
N GLN A 308 -14.25 -19.21 1.68
CA GLN A 308 -12.88 -18.80 1.85
C GLN A 308 -12.41 -17.99 0.63
N PRO A 309 -11.28 -17.24 0.73
CA PRO A 309 -10.71 -16.57 -0.42
C PRO A 309 -10.45 -17.53 -1.57
N ASP A 310 -10.93 -17.21 -2.75
CA ASP A 310 -10.50 -17.87 -3.96
C ASP A 310 -9.13 -17.33 -4.37
N PHE A 311 -8.11 -18.19 -4.41
CA PHE A 311 -6.74 -17.78 -4.67
C PHE A 311 -6.50 -17.32 -6.10
N ASP A 312 -7.41 -17.63 -7.05
CA ASP A 312 -7.33 -17.10 -8.41
C ASP A 312 -7.51 -15.56 -8.46
N HIS A 313 -8.15 -14.99 -7.43
CA HIS A 313 -8.30 -13.57 -7.26
C HIS A 313 -7.17 -12.91 -6.46
N MET A 314 -6.27 -13.67 -5.87
CA MET A 314 -5.19 -13.17 -5.03
C MET A 314 -3.90 -12.98 -5.83
N GLU A 315 -3.04 -12.07 -5.37
CA GLU A 315 -1.73 -11.84 -6.00
C GLU A 315 -0.84 -13.10 -6.05
N LYS A 316 -1.10 -14.05 -5.19
CA LYS A 316 -0.51 -15.40 -5.16
C LYS A 316 -1.32 -16.33 -4.24
N PRO A 317 -1.17 -17.66 -4.38
CA PRO A 317 -1.78 -18.59 -3.44
C PRO A 317 -1.44 -18.25 -1.98
N GLN A 318 -2.44 -18.32 -1.12
CA GLN A 318 -2.36 -17.99 0.31
C GLN A 318 -1.99 -16.51 0.62
N SER A 319 -2.07 -15.62 -0.36
CA SER A 319 -2.03 -14.18 -0.10
C SER A 319 -3.35 -13.68 0.48
N ILE A 320 -3.29 -12.52 1.09
CA ILE A 320 -4.45 -11.78 1.57
C ILE A 320 -4.74 -10.54 0.72
N HIS A 321 -3.87 -10.24 -0.22
CA HIS A 321 -4.03 -9.11 -1.10
C HIS A 321 -4.51 -9.58 -2.47
N LEU A 322 -5.45 -8.85 -3.03
CA LEU A 322 -5.98 -9.14 -4.36
C LEU A 322 -4.93 -8.88 -5.45
N SER A 323 -5.03 -9.65 -6.51
CA SER A 323 -4.43 -9.29 -7.79
C SER A 323 -5.11 -8.05 -8.36
N ARG A 324 -4.39 -7.24 -9.13
CA ARG A 324 -4.94 -6.00 -9.70
C ARG A 324 -6.17 -6.25 -10.59
N GLY A 325 -6.17 -7.31 -11.39
CA GLY A 325 -7.30 -7.71 -12.23
C GLY A 325 -8.57 -8.10 -11.45
N SER A 326 -8.47 -8.27 -10.13
CA SER A 326 -9.61 -8.58 -9.24
C SER A 326 -10.06 -7.37 -8.42
N TYR A 327 -9.56 -6.17 -8.69
CA TYR A 327 -10.02 -4.96 -8.01
C TYR A 327 -11.44 -4.59 -8.44
N PRO A 328 -12.34 -4.22 -7.53
CA PRO A 328 -13.78 -4.06 -7.83
C PRO A 328 -14.09 -2.95 -8.84
N HIS A 329 -13.19 -2.00 -9.01
CA HIS A 329 -13.34 -0.86 -9.92
C HIS A 329 -12.35 -0.89 -11.08
N TRP A 330 -11.61 -1.97 -11.23
CA TRP A 330 -10.66 -2.11 -12.33
C TRP A 330 -11.41 -2.32 -13.65
N THR A 331 -11.15 -1.47 -14.63
CA THR A 331 -11.79 -1.49 -15.96
C THR A 331 -10.83 -1.88 -17.09
N GLY A 332 -9.57 -2.15 -16.77
CA GLY A 332 -8.57 -2.57 -17.76
C GLY A 332 -8.80 -3.99 -18.27
N GLU A 333 -8.38 -4.26 -19.50
CA GLU A 333 -8.42 -5.62 -20.09
C GLU A 333 -7.38 -6.58 -19.50
N GLU A 334 -6.58 -6.13 -18.55
CA GLU A 334 -5.46 -6.86 -18.00
C GLU A 334 -5.91 -8.06 -17.16
N LYS A 335 -5.65 -9.23 -17.66
CA LYS A 335 -5.86 -10.50 -16.96
C LYS A 335 -4.68 -10.80 -16.04
N GLY A 336 -4.67 -10.21 -14.87
CA GLY A 336 -3.70 -10.50 -13.85
C GLY A 336 -2.57 -9.45 -13.73
N ASN A 337 -1.85 -9.52 -12.62
CA ASN A 337 -0.67 -8.69 -12.35
C ASN A 337 0.58 -9.36 -12.93
N THR A 338 0.71 -9.45 -14.24
CA THR A 338 1.93 -9.97 -14.86
C THR A 338 3.00 -8.89 -14.94
N LEU A 339 4.25 -9.30 -15.12
CA LEU A 339 5.37 -8.35 -15.38
C LEU A 339 5.08 -7.49 -16.61
N GLU A 340 4.43 -8.06 -17.62
CA GLU A 340 4.09 -7.39 -18.87
C GLU A 340 3.08 -6.25 -18.65
N ASP A 341 2.16 -6.38 -17.71
CA ASP A 341 1.17 -5.34 -17.37
C ASP A 341 1.79 -4.05 -16.81
N PHE A 342 3.03 -4.11 -16.35
CA PHE A 342 3.77 -2.97 -15.80
C PHE A 342 4.79 -2.37 -16.76
N PHE A 343 4.94 -2.96 -17.95
CA PHE A 343 5.97 -2.58 -18.91
C PHE A 343 5.41 -2.04 -20.24
N VAL A 344 4.10 -1.78 -20.30
CA VAL A 344 3.44 -1.16 -21.46
C VAL A 344 3.33 0.34 -21.25
#